data_1244a845392f4a8bea79f14094cfe186
#
_entry.id   1244a845392f4a8bea79f14094cfe186
#
_cell.length_a   1.000
_cell.length_b   1.000
_cell.length_c   1.000
_cell.angle_alpha   90.00
_cell.angle_beta   90.00
_cell.angle_gamma   90.00
#
_symmetry.space_group_name_H-M   'P 1'
#
loop_
_entity.id
_entity.type
_entity.pdbx_description
1 polymer ?
#
loop_
_entity_poly.entity_id
_entity_poly.type
_entity_poly.pdbx_seq_one_letter_code
_entity_poly.pdbx_strand_id
1 'polypeptide(L)'
;MRAPSPQSCICTYKKEVFYMIFLFFIAVIYFAVFLRSFLCPQHPHVLNVYFGVPGSGKTTFAAYLTRWALHENALIRFCRKNQNFLTRPILNSKYLKRRIDVYSNVPITGAYQLDAKADIGNYMIENAKVIIDEAGIEYNNRNYKAFPPESIYFYKYHRHYKVSVDVFSQSYEDMDVTLRRLAQNFYVVRRSLVPFCIVARRIRRRVGVDEQTKQITDLYAMGLPVLDTKRIFSPPLWKLFNSYSRKELPQKQWEEW
;
A
#
# COMPACT_ATOMS: atom_id res chain seq x y z
N MET A 1 7.75 -50.40 41.64
CA MET A 1 7.30 -49.18 40.96
C MET A 1 7.28 -48.05 41.98
N ARG A 2 8.16 -47.03 41.81
CA ARG A 2 8.22 -45.89 42.74
C ARG A 2 7.16 -44.89 42.29
N ALA A 3 6.27 -44.46 43.17
CA ALA A 3 5.31 -43.39 42.93
C ALA A 3 6.05 -42.05 42.65
N PRO A 4 5.60 -41.23 41.71
CA PRO A 4 6.22 -39.97 41.44
C PRO A 4 6.14 -39.07 42.66
N SER A 5 7.24 -38.34 42.95
CA SER A 5 7.29 -37.46 44.10
C SER A 5 6.31 -36.26 43.95
N PRO A 6 5.69 -35.75 45.01
CA PRO A 6 4.72 -34.63 44.93
C PRO A 6 5.28 -33.40 44.26
N GLN A 7 6.59 -33.20 44.32
CA GLN A 7 7.26 -32.04 43.69
C GLN A 7 7.27 -32.10 42.17
N SER A 8 7.31 -33.32 41.57
CA SER A 8 7.27 -33.47 40.10
C SER A 8 5.88 -33.15 39.52
N CYS A 9 4.81 -33.44 40.23
CA CYS A 9 3.45 -33.10 39.83
C CYS A 9 3.18 -31.61 39.84
N ILE A 10 3.69 -30.90 40.86
CA ILE A 10 3.52 -29.41 40.96
C ILE A 10 4.28 -28.70 39.82
N CYS A 11 5.43 -29.17 39.45
CA CYS A 11 6.24 -28.58 38.36
C CYS A 11 5.58 -28.78 36.98
N THR A 12 4.99 -29.95 36.75
CA THR A 12 4.25 -30.24 35.51
C THR A 12 2.97 -29.41 35.39
N TYR A 13 2.22 -29.30 36.48
CA TYR A 13 1.01 -28.48 36.52
C TYR A 13 1.30 -26.99 36.25
N LYS A 14 2.38 -26.42 36.83
CA LYS A 14 2.80 -25.03 36.56
C LYS A 14 3.18 -24.83 35.11
N LYS A 15 3.83 -25.79 34.45
CA LYS A 15 4.17 -25.70 33.02
C LYS A 15 2.92 -25.72 32.15
N GLU A 16 1.97 -26.58 32.43
CA GLU A 16 0.71 -26.66 31.67
C GLU A 16 -0.13 -25.38 31.81
N VAL A 17 -0.26 -24.85 33.02
CA VAL A 17 -0.94 -23.57 33.25
C VAL A 17 -0.25 -22.44 32.50
N PHE A 18 1.08 -22.41 32.50
CA PHE A 18 1.85 -21.41 31.73
C PHE A 18 1.60 -21.53 30.23
N TYR A 19 1.58 -22.74 29.66
CA TYR A 19 1.25 -22.95 28.24
C TYR A 19 -0.18 -22.54 27.91
N MET A 20 -1.15 -22.84 28.76
CA MET A 20 -2.53 -22.42 28.58
C MET A 20 -2.68 -20.89 28.57
N ILE A 21 -2.03 -20.18 29.49
CA ILE A 21 -2.01 -18.72 29.54
C ILE A 21 -1.34 -18.16 28.28
N PHE A 22 -0.23 -18.73 27.87
CA PHE A 22 0.49 -18.31 26.67
C PHE A 22 -0.34 -18.49 25.39
N LEU A 23 -1.01 -19.64 25.23
CA LEU A 23 -1.93 -19.88 24.13
C LEU A 23 -3.13 -18.94 24.13
N PHE A 24 -3.66 -18.64 25.32
CA PHE A 24 -4.74 -17.67 25.47
C PHE A 24 -4.30 -16.27 25.00
N PHE A 25 -3.11 -15.81 25.39
CA PHE A 25 -2.56 -14.53 24.92
C PHE A 25 -2.35 -14.52 23.40
N ILE A 26 -1.85 -15.58 22.82
CA ILE A 26 -1.71 -15.71 21.35
C ILE A 26 -3.08 -15.64 20.68
N ALA A 27 -4.08 -16.34 21.19
CA ALA A 27 -5.44 -16.33 20.66
C ALA A 27 -6.07 -14.92 20.75
N VAL A 28 -5.87 -14.20 21.86
CA VAL A 28 -6.35 -12.83 22.04
C VAL A 28 -5.66 -11.88 21.06
N ILE A 29 -4.35 -11.99 20.89
CA ILE A 29 -3.60 -11.18 19.91
C ILE A 29 -4.08 -11.49 18.48
N TYR A 30 -4.26 -12.78 18.16
CA TYR A 30 -4.75 -13.18 16.85
C TYR A 30 -6.17 -12.67 16.58
N PHE A 31 -7.04 -12.74 17.58
CA PHE A 31 -8.39 -12.21 17.52
C PHE A 31 -8.41 -10.68 17.40
N ALA A 32 -7.54 -9.97 18.11
CA ALA A 32 -7.39 -8.51 17.98
C ALA A 32 -6.89 -8.10 16.60
N VAL A 33 -5.93 -8.83 16.03
CA VAL A 33 -5.44 -8.62 14.66
C VAL A 33 -6.53 -8.94 13.64
N PHE A 34 -7.30 -10.01 13.86
CA PHE A 34 -8.43 -10.37 13.02
C PHE A 34 -9.53 -9.31 13.06
N LEU A 35 -9.92 -8.86 14.25
CA LEU A 35 -10.88 -7.76 14.41
C LEU A 35 -10.40 -6.47 13.74
N ARG A 36 -9.13 -6.13 13.90
CA ARG A 36 -8.54 -4.97 13.24
C ARG A 36 -8.58 -5.09 11.72
N SER A 37 -8.35 -6.28 11.16
CA SER A 37 -8.44 -6.50 9.71
C SER A 37 -9.87 -6.43 9.21
N PHE A 38 -10.83 -6.80 10.03
CA PHE A 38 -12.26 -6.80 9.73
C PHE A 38 -12.88 -5.39 9.87
N LEU A 39 -12.46 -4.65 10.89
CA LEU A 39 -12.88 -3.27 11.19
C LEU A 39 -11.96 -2.23 10.53
N CYS A 40 -11.14 -2.65 9.56
CA CYS A 40 -10.16 -1.77 8.94
C CYS A 40 -10.81 -0.44 8.54
N PRO A 41 -10.35 0.71 9.07
CA PRO A 41 -10.93 2.00 8.74
C PRO A 41 -10.77 2.26 7.25
N GLN A 42 -11.69 3.03 6.71
CA GLN A 42 -11.55 3.55 5.35
C GLN A 42 -10.15 4.15 5.20
N HIS A 43 -9.59 4.02 4.01
CA HIS A 43 -8.26 4.51 3.70
C HIS A 43 -8.07 5.93 4.20
N PRO A 44 -7.06 6.20 5.00
CA PRO A 44 -6.61 7.57 5.15
C PRO A 44 -6.25 8.05 3.74
N HIS A 45 -6.77 9.21 3.35
CA HIS A 45 -6.44 9.84 2.07
C HIS A 45 -4.99 10.34 2.14
N VAL A 46 -4.05 9.46 1.81
CA VAL A 46 -2.61 9.68 1.96
C VAL A 46 -1.91 9.55 0.62
N LEU A 47 -0.82 10.28 0.46
CA LEU A 47 0.11 10.12 -0.62
C LEU A 47 1.26 9.20 -0.15
N ASN A 48 1.34 8.03 -0.73
CA ASN A 48 2.38 7.04 -0.46
C ASN A 48 3.31 6.92 -1.66
N VAL A 49 4.58 6.78 -1.36
CA VAL A 49 5.62 6.56 -2.34
C VAL A 49 6.22 5.18 -2.14
N TYR A 50 6.28 4.40 -3.21
CA TYR A 50 6.86 3.07 -3.25
C TYR A 50 8.04 3.07 -4.21
N PHE A 51 9.21 2.70 -3.75
CA PHE A 51 10.38 2.60 -4.62
C PHE A 51 11.10 1.27 -4.43
N GLY A 52 11.81 0.87 -5.45
CA GLY A 52 12.56 -0.37 -5.48
C GLY A 52 13.12 -0.67 -6.85
N VAL A 53 14.15 -1.47 -6.89
CA VAL A 53 14.85 -1.84 -8.11
C VAL A 53 13.91 -2.47 -9.15
N PRO A 54 14.26 -2.42 -10.44
CA PRO A 54 13.53 -3.16 -11.48
C PRO A 54 13.35 -4.63 -11.09
N GLY A 55 12.17 -5.18 -11.38
CA GLY A 55 11.86 -6.57 -11.02
C GLY A 55 11.56 -6.83 -9.54
N SER A 56 11.54 -5.82 -8.67
CA SER A 56 11.16 -5.98 -7.25
C SER A 56 9.69 -6.30 -7.01
N GLY A 57 8.84 -6.19 -8.03
CA GLY A 57 7.40 -6.48 -7.95
C GLY A 57 6.53 -5.26 -7.69
N LYS A 58 6.98 -4.05 -8.06
CA LYS A 58 6.22 -2.79 -7.90
C LYS A 58 4.84 -2.85 -8.57
N THR A 59 4.79 -3.19 -9.84
CA THR A 59 3.52 -3.32 -10.59
C THR A 59 2.60 -4.39 -10.00
N THR A 60 3.16 -5.51 -9.51
CA THR A 60 2.37 -6.52 -8.79
C THR A 60 1.80 -5.95 -7.49
N PHE A 61 2.58 -5.12 -6.80
CA PHE A 61 2.12 -4.45 -5.58
C PHE A 61 1.04 -3.41 -5.90
N ALA A 62 1.15 -2.68 -7.02
CA ALA A 62 0.12 -1.77 -7.53
C ALA A 62 -1.19 -2.52 -7.83
N ALA A 63 -1.11 -3.68 -8.50
CA ALA A 63 -2.27 -4.55 -8.74
C ALA A 63 -2.91 -5.05 -7.43
N TYR A 64 -2.12 -5.37 -6.41
CA TYR A 64 -2.64 -5.68 -5.08
C TYR A 64 -3.41 -4.51 -4.48
N LEU A 65 -2.86 -3.29 -4.53
CA LEU A 65 -3.53 -2.10 -3.99
C LEU A 65 -4.81 -1.77 -4.74
N THR A 66 -4.83 -1.98 -6.07
CA THR A 66 -6.04 -1.89 -6.91
C THR A 66 -7.10 -2.88 -6.46
N ARG A 67 -6.74 -4.17 -6.40
CA ARG A 67 -7.67 -5.22 -5.96
C ARG A 67 -8.20 -4.95 -4.56
N TRP A 68 -7.33 -4.49 -3.66
CA TRP A 68 -7.73 -4.15 -2.31
C TRP A 68 -8.68 -2.94 -2.29
N ALA A 69 -8.47 -1.91 -3.09
CA ALA A 69 -9.35 -0.74 -3.19
C ALA A 69 -10.74 -1.10 -3.74
N LEU A 70 -10.78 -1.96 -4.75
CA LEU A 70 -12.02 -2.44 -5.36
C LEU A 70 -12.80 -3.42 -4.47
N HIS A 71 -12.13 -4.04 -3.50
CA HIS A 71 -12.78 -5.00 -2.61
C HIS A 71 -13.63 -4.29 -1.55
N GLU A 72 -14.90 -4.66 -1.49
CA GLU A 72 -15.84 -4.21 -0.48
C GLU A 72 -15.95 -5.21 0.66
N ASN A 73 -16.10 -4.71 1.89
CA ASN A 73 -16.31 -5.57 3.05
C ASN A 73 -17.57 -6.43 2.87
N ALA A 74 -17.46 -7.73 3.18
CA ALA A 74 -18.55 -8.69 3.05
C ALA A 74 -19.80 -8.27 3.83
N LEU A 75 -19.62 -7.64 4.99
CA LEU A 75 -20.70 -7.15 5.85
C LEU A 75 -21.46 -6.00 5.19
N ILE A 76 -20.78 -5.06 4.53
CA ILE A 76 -21.44 -4.00 3.76
C ILE A 76 -22.21 -4.60 2.58
N ARG A 77 -21.59 -5.56 1.88
CA ARG A 77 -22.24 -6.25 0.75
C ARG A 77 -23.50 -6.97 1.20
N PHE A 78 -23.48 -7.66 2.32
CA PHE A 78 -24.64 -8.33 2.91
C PHE A 78 -25.72 -7.30 3.32
N CYS A 79 -25.35 -6.24 4.03
CA CYS A 79 -26.27 -5.20 4.46
C CYS A 79 -26.88 -4.43 3.28
N ARG A 80 -26.13 -4.25 2.18
CA ARG A 80 -26.64 -3.64 0.95
C ARG A 80 -27.71 -4.50 0.27
N LYS A 81 -27.53 -5.83 0.33
CA LYS A 81 -28.51 -6.79 -0.23
C LYS A 81 -29.77 -6.85 0.64
N ASN A 82 -29.65 -6.70 1.95
CA ASN A 82 -30.74 -6.80 2.93
C ASN A 82 -30.90 -5.44 3.64
N GLN A 83 -31.51 -4.47 2.94
CA GLN A 83 -31.72 -3.12 3.48
C GLN A 83 -32.88 -3.10 4.48
N ASN A 84 -32.58 -3.23 5.77
CA ASN A 84 -33.52 -3.11 6.87
C ASN A 84 -33.11 -1.94 7.78
N PHE A 85 -33.99 -1.52 8.65
CA PHE A 85 -33.72 -0.47 9.65
C PHE A 85 -32.46 -0.77 10.48
N LEU A 86 -32.23 -2.03 10.82
CA LEU A 86 -31.06 -2.50 11.59
C LEU A 86 -29.74 -2.45 10.80
N THR A 87 -29.79 -2.47 9.48
CA THR A 87 -28.57 -2.44 8.64
C THR A 87 -28.12 -1.02 8.29
N ARG A 88 -28.99 -0.02 8.45
CA ARG A 88 -28.67 1.40 8.19
C ARG A 88 -27.44 1.91 8.94
N PRO A 89 -27.28 1.69 10.27
CA PRO A 89 -26.11 2.17 10.98
C PRO A 89 -24.80 1.51 10.48
N ILE A 90 -24.87 0.25 10.06
CA ILE A 90 -23.74 -0.47 9.47
C ILE A 90 -23.37 0.13 8.11
N LEU A 91 -24.36 0.39 7.26
CA LEU A 91 -24.18 1.01 5.95
C LEU A 91 -23.62 2.45 6.05
N ASN A 92 -23.97 3.17 7.11
CA ASN A 92 -23.47 4.53 7.34
C ASN A 92 -22.14 4.57 8.12
N SER A 93 -21.64 3.42 8.55
CA SER A 93 -20.40 3.34 9.32
C SER A 93 -19.20 3.81 8.47
N LYS A 94 -18.43 4.75 9.02
CA LYS A 94 -17.16 5.23 8.45
C LYS A 94 -16.01 4.24 8.67
N TYR A 95 -16.21 3.21 9.48
CA TYR A 95 -15.17 2.26 9.86
C TYR A 95 -15.07 1.06 8.92
N LEU A 96 -16.11 0.80 8.13
CA LEU A 96 -16.14 -0.33 7.22
C LEU A 96 -15.63 0.07 5.84
N LYS A 97 -14.78 -0.76 5.29
CA LYS A 97 -14.17 -0.55 3.99
C LYS A 97 -15.20 -0.65 2.86
N ARG A 98 -15.34 0.42 2.10
CA ARG A 98 -16.15 0.49 0.89
C ARG A 98 -15.28 0.29 -0.36
N ARG A 99 -15.92 -0.13 -1.43
CA ARG A 99 -15.32 -0.07 -2.76
C ARG A 99 -15.10 1.40 -3.13
N ILE A 100 -13.91 1.70 -3.64
CA ILE A 100 -13.57 3.01 -4.20
C ILE A 100 -13.07 2.82 -5.62
N ASP A 101 -13.31 3.80 -6.48
CA ASP A 101 -12.81 3.80 -7.84
C ASP A 101 -11.31 3.94 -7.88
N VAL A 102 -10.68 3.30 -8.84
CA VAL A 102 -9.23 3.28 -8.99
C VAL A 102 -8.87 3.79 -10.37
N TYR A 103 -7.95 4.72 -10.43
CA TYR A 103 -7.36 5.27 -11.64
C TYR A 103 -5.89 4.89 -11.69
N SER A 104 -5.40 4.44 -12.84
CA SER A 104 -4.01 4.02 -12.99
C SER A 104 -3.48 4.37 -14.37
N ASN A 105 -2.20 4.77 -14.45
CA ASN A 105 -1.50 4.98 -15.73
C ASN A 105 -1.07 3.66 -16.38
N VAL A 106 -1.13 2.55 -15.64
CA VAL A 106 -0.84 1.20 -16.14
C VAL A 106 -2.14 0.40 -16.23
N PRO A 107 -2.35 -0.39 -17.30
CA PRO A 107 -3.55 -1.21 -17.44
C PRO A 107 -3.60 -2.30 -16.37
N ILE A 108 -4.44 -2.09 -15.37
CA ILE A 108 -4.74 -3.06 -14.30
C ILE A 108 -6.23 -3.37 -14.34
N THR A 109 -6.59 -4.64 -14.30
CA THR A 109 -7.99 -5.07 -14.37
C THR A 109 -8.82 -4.42 -13.27
N GLY A 110 -9.88 -3.70 -13.67
CA GLY A 110 -10.79 -3.00 -12.78
C GLY A 110 -10.41 -1.55 -12.44
N ALA A 111 -9.25 -1.08 -12.87
CA ALA A 111 -8.89 0.34 -12.80
C ALA A 111 -9.27 1.07 -14.08
N TYR A 112 -9.64 2.34 -13.97
CA TYR A 112 -9.78 3.25 -15.09
C TYR A 112 -8.40 3.71 -15.57
N GLN A 113 -8.22 3.81 -16.88
CA GLN A 113 -6.99 4.32 -17.46
C GLN A 113 -6.88 5.82 -17.19
N LEU A 114 -5.70 6.26 -16.78
CA LEU A 114 -5.37 7.65 -16.43
C LEU A 114 -4.08 8.04 -17.14
N ASP A 115 -4.06 9.20 -17.77
CA ASP A 115 -2.82 9.86 -18.16
C ASP A 115 -2.36 10.76 -17.02
N ALA A 116 -1.22 10.43 -16.41
CA ALA A 116 -0.74 11.14 -15.24
C ALA A 116 -0.41 12.62 -15.50
N LYS A 117 -0.07 12.99 -16.73
CA LYS A 117 0.24 14.39 -17.10
C LYS A 117 -0.96 15.16 -17.60
N ALA A 118 -1.81 14.51 -18.39
CA ALA A 118 -2.93 15.17 -19.04
C ALA A 118 -4.16 15.26 -18.12
N ASP A 119 -4.40 14.25 -17.28
CA ASP A 119 -5.65 14.15 -16.53
C ASP A 119 -5.54 14.70 -15.11
N ILE A 120 -4.38 14.53 -14.46
CA ILE A 120 -4.20 14.95 -13.06
C ILE A 120 -4.13 16.47 -12.96
N GLY A 121 -5.13 17.03 -12.26
CA GLY A 121 -5.28 18.47 -12.09
C GLY A 121 -6.26 19.11 -13.09
N ASN A 122 -6.49 18.50 -14.25
CA ASN A 122 -7.43 18.99 -15.25
C ASN A 122 -8.84 18.40 -15.08
N TYR A 123 -8.94 17.20 -14.52
CA TYR A 123 -10.22 16.57 -14.24
C TYR A 123 -10.46 16.42 -12.74
N MET A 124 -11.72 16.51 -12.35
CA MET A 124 -12.13 16.35 -10.96
C MET A 124 -12.16 14.87 -10.60
N ILE A 125 -11.25 14.47 -9.72
CA ILE A 125 -11.18 13.11 -9.18
C ILE A 125 -11.54 13.18 -7.70
N GLU A 126 -12.62 12.51 -7.30
CA GLU A 126 -13.09 12.49 -5.93
C GLU A 126 -13.33 11.08 -5.43
N ASN A 127 -13.14 10.88 -4.12
CA ASN A 127 -13.41 9.62 -3.42
C ASN A 127 -12.81 8.39 -4.13
N ALA A 128 -11.57 8.54 -4.59
CA ALA A 128 -10.90 7.59 -5.45
C ALA A 128 -9.50 7.24 -4.97
N LYS A 129 -8.92 6.26 -5.64
CA LYS A 129 -7.52 5.89 -5.47
C LYS A 129 -6.80 6.08 -6.81
N VAL A 130 -5.73 6.85 -6.79
CA VAL A 130 -4.86 7.07 -7.94
C VAL A 130 -3.58 6.27 -7.76
N ILE A 131 -3.21 5.50 -8.77
CA ILE A 131 -2.00 4.68 -8.81
C ILE A 131 -1.17 5.10 -10.02
N ILE A 132 0.06 5.53 -9.76
CA ILE A 132 0.99 5.96 -10.80
C ILE A 132 2.21 5.05 -10.72
N ASP A 133 2.38 4.22 -11.73
CA ASP A 133 3.59 3.40 -11.88
C ASP A 133 4.62 4.14 -12.73
N GLU A 134 5.91 3.89 -12.47
CA GLU A 134 7.04 4.52 -13.15
C GLU A 134 7.02 6.07 -13.12
N ALA A 135 6.69 6.64 -11.98
CA ALA A 135 6.59 8.10 -11.82
C ALA A 135 7.88 8.86 -12.17
N GLY A 136 9.05 8.21 -12.13
CA GLY A 136 10.31 8.77 -12.61
C GLY A 136 10.31 9.08 -14.13
N ILE A 137 9.48 8.40 -14.92
CA ILE A 137 9.29 8.68 -16.35
C ILE A 137 8.26 9.79 -16.52
N GLU A 138 7.15 9.70 -15.78
CA GLU A 138 6.06 10.67 -15.85
C GLU A 138 6.47 12.05 -15.30
N TYR A 139 7.16 12.07 -14.17
CA TYR A 139 7.56 13.26 -13.44
C TYR A 139 9.07 13.29 -13.23
N ASN A 140 9.83 13.40 -14.33
CA ASN A 140 11.28 13.36 -14.29
C ASN A 140 11.85 14.65 -13.69
N ASN A 141 12.67 14.50 -12.66
CA ASN A 141 13.33 15.63 -11.96
C ASN A 141 14.26 16.46 -12.86
N ARG A 142 14.72 15.91 -14.00
CA ARG A 142 15.62 16.60 -14.94
C ARG A 142 14.92 17.57 -15.86
N ASN A 143 13.59 17.48 -16.00
CA ASN A 143 12.78 18.39 -16.83
C ASN A 143 11.97 19.32 -15.93
N TYR A 144 12.54 20.46 -15.58
CA TYR A 144 11.95 21.48 -14.71
C TYR A 144 10.57 22.01 -15.17
N LYS A 145 10.24 21.81 -16.45
CA LYS A 145 8.94 22.17 -17.05
C LYS A 145 7.91 21.05 -17.05
N ALA A 146 8.27 19.86 -16.53
CA ALA A 146 7.46 18.64 -16.70
C ALA A 146 6.38 18.45 -15.63
N PHE A 147 6.35 19.28 -14.58
CA PHE A 147 5.35 19.17 -13.54
C PHE A 147 4.32 20.30 -13.65
N PRO A 148 3.12 20.02 -14.21
CA PRO A 148 2.10 21.04 -14.38
C PRO A 148 1.68 21.66 -13.05
N PRO A 149 1.45 22.98 -12.96
CA PRO A 149 0.99 23.64 -11.74
C PRO A 149 -0.32 23.05 -11.21
N GLU A 150 -1.22 22.67 -12.10
CA GLU A 150 -2.52 22.05 -11.81
C GLU A 150 -2.35 20.72 -11.07
N SER A 151 -1.38 19.91 -11.49
CA SER A 151 -1.04 18.65 -10.82
C SER A 151 -0.48 18.92 -9.42
N ILE A 152 0.31 19.97 -9.21
CA ILE A 152 0.81 20.37 -7.88
C ILE A 152 -0.37 20.67 -6.94
N TYR A 153 -1.35 21.42 -7.43
CA TYR A 153 -2.55 21.72 -6.65
C TYR A 153 -3.32 20.44 -6.29
N PHE A 154 -3.52 19.55 -7.24
CA PHE A 154 -4.16 18.25 -6.98
C PHE A 154 -3.44 17.50 -5.86
N TYR A 155 -2.11 17.33 -5.93
CA TYR A 155 -1.35 16.60 -4.91
C TYR A 155 -1.34 17.28 -3.55
N LYS A 156 -1.40 18.62 -3.49
CA LYS A 156 -1.53 19.36 -2.23
C LYS A 156 -2.90 19.16 -1.59
N TYR A 157 -3.95 19.13 -2.40
CA TYR A 157 -5.35 19.12 -1.93
C TYR A 157 -6.02 17.73 -2.06
N HIS A 158 -5.31 16.69 -2.47
CA HIS A 158 -5.86 15.34 -2.65
C HIS A 158 -6.69 14.83 -1.46
N ARG A 159 -6.35 15.25 -0.24
CA ARG A 159 -7.09 14.89 0.99
C ARG A 159 -8.47 15.53 1.03
N HIS A 160 -8.60 16.75 0.53
CA HIS A 160 -9.89 17.45 0.45
C HIS A 160 -10.82 16.76 -0.55
N TYR A 161 -10.27 16.25 -1.64
CA TYR A 161 -10.99 15.45 -2.65
C TYR A 161 -11.23 14.00 -2.22
N LYS A 162 -10.80 13.62 -1.00
CA LYS A 162 -10.87 12.23 -0.50
C LYS A 162 -10.15 11.24 -1.41
N VAL A 163 -9.05 11.66 -2.03
CA VAL A 163 -8.23 10.84 -2.91
C VAL A 163 -7.01 10.31 -2.18
N SER A 164 -6.75 9.01 -2.34
CA SER A 164 -5.49 8.36 -1.92
C SER A 164 -4.61 8.22 -3.14
N VAL A 165 -3.34 8.59 -3.03
CA VAL A 165 -2.39 8.49 -4.13
C VAL A 165 -1.26 7.54 -3.77
N ASP A 166 -1.01 6.56 -4.63
CA ASP A 166 0.12 5.63 -4.51
C ASP A 166 1.01 5.79 -5.74
N VAL A 167 2.22 6.25 -5.51
CA VAL A 167 3.22 6.54 -6.55
C VAL A 167 4.34 5.52 -6.48
N PHE A 168 4.67 4.92 -7.62
CA PHE A 168 5.75 3.95 -7.73
C PHE A 168 6.90 4.51 -8.56
N SER A 169 8.14 4.33 -8.11
CA SER A 169 9.36 4.74 -8.81
C SER A 169 10.45 3.68 -8.67
N GLN A 170 11.43 3.71 -9.54
CA GLN A 170 12.59 2.82 -9.45
C GLN A 170 13.55 3.29 -8.36
N SER A 171 13.80 4.59 -8.30
CA SER A 171 14.67 5.22 -7.31
C SER A 171 13.94 6.36 -6.60
N TYR A 172 14.41 6.69 -5.41
CA TYR A 172 13.96 7.87 -4.67
C TYR A 172 14.35 9.17 -5.37
N GLU A 173 15.53 9.18 -6.01
CA GLU A 173 16.11 10.37 -6.64
C GLU A 173 15.46 10.71 -7.98
N ASP A 174 14.94 9.71 -8.69
CA ASP A 174 14.29 9.91 -10.00
C ASP A 174 12.95 10.66 -9.90
N MET A 175 12.39 10.72 -8.70
CA MET A 175 11.11 11.35 -8.46
C MET A 175 11.25 12.85 -8.22
N ASP A 176 10.28 13.61 -8.70
CA ASP A 176 10.21 15.06 -8.46
C ASP A 176 10.24 15.40 -6.97
N VAL A 177 10.97 16.47 -6.65
CA VAL A 177 11.16 16.96 -5.26
C VAL A 177 9.84 17.34 -4.61
N THR A 178 8.90 17.89 -5.39
CA THR A 178 7.59 18.29 -4.88
C THR A 178 6.79 17.10 -4.41
N LEU A 179 6.75 16.02 -5.18
CA LEU A 179 6.09 14.76 -4.78
C LEU A 179 6.74 14.17 -3.53
N ARG A 180 8.07 14.18 -3.46
CA ARG A 180 8.80 13.69 -2.29
C ARG A 180 8.46 14.48 -1.02
N ARG A 181 8.32 15.80 -1.13
CA ARG A 181 7.96 16.67 0.00
C ARG A 181 6.51 16.49 0.45
N LEU A 182 5.59 16.25 -0.48
CA LEU A 182 4.17 16.04 -0.21
C LEU A 182 3.84 14.64 0.31
N ALA A 183 4.70 13.66 0.05
CA ALA A 183 4.50 12.28 0.47
C ALA A 183 4.51 12.11 1.98
N GLN A 184 3.48 11.45 2.51
CA GLN A 184 3.37 11.15 3.94
C GLN A 184 4.08 9.85 4.31
N ASN A 185 4.12 8.89 3.40
CA ASN A 185 4.72 7.59 3.68
C ASN A 185 5.61 7.15 2.52
N PHE A 186 6.77 6.61 2.88
CA PHE A 186 7.72 6.02 1.96
C PHE A 186 7.84 4.53 2.23
N TYR A 187 7.89 3.73 1.17
CA TYR A 187 8.03 2.27 1.25
C TYR A 187 9.09 1.78 0.29
N VAL A 188 9.93 0.87 0.75
CA VAL A 188 10.83 0.09 -0.12
C VAL A 188 10.15 -1.21 -0.48
N VAL A 189 10.00 -1.46 -1.77
CA VAL A 189 9.43 -2.69 -2.32
C VAL A 189 10.57 -3.61 -2.72
N ARG A 190 10.53 -4.85 -2.24
CA ARG A 190 11.50 -5.90 -2.57
C ARG A 190 10.87 -7.28 -2.55
N ARG A 191 11.49 -8.22 -3.24
CA ARG A 191 11.11 -9.63 -3.11
C ARG A 191 11.43 -10.13 -1.72
N SER A 192 10.58 -10.97 -1.16
CA SER A 192 10.83 -11.66 0.10
C SER A 192 11.76 -12.87 -0.12
N LEU A 193 12.38 -13.35 0.95
CA LEU A 193 13.03 -14.65 0.98
C LEU A 193 12.01 -15.80 0.80
N VAL A 194 10.76 -15.56 1.22
CA VAL A 194 9.67 -16.52 0.97
C VAL A 194 9.29 -16.43 -0.50
N PRO A 195 9.27 -17.55 -1.24
CA PRO A 195 8.91 -17.58 -2.65
C PRO A 195 7.54 -16.94 -2.91
N PHE A 196 7.41 -16.28 -4.04
CA PHE A 196 6.17 -15.62 -4.50
C PHE A 196 5.65 -14.51 -3.56
N CYS A 197 6.41 -14.10 -2.56
CA CYS A 197 6.04 -13.00 -1.68
C CYS A 197 6.80 -11.72 -2.01
N ILE A 198 6.07 -10.62 -2.00
CA ILE A 198 6.61 -9.27 -2.13
C ILE A 198 6.40 -8.54 -0.82
N VAL A 199 7.39 -7.75 -0.45
CA VAL A 199 7.43 -7.01 0.81
C VAL A 199 7.59 -5.54 0.53
N ALA A 200 6.70 -4.71 1.08
CA ALA A 200 6.83 -3.27 1.11
C ALA A 200 7.06 -2.83 2.56
N ARG A 201 8.27 -2.38 2.86
CA ARG A 201 8.67 -1.94 4.20
C ARG A 201 8.66 -0.43 4.27
N ARG A 202 7.97 0.12 5.28
CA ARG A 202 7.88 1.56 5.50
C ARG A 202 9.21 2.14 5.94
N ILE A 203 9.55 3.29 5.40
CA ILE A 203 10.62 4.15 5.88
C ILE A 203 9.98 5.26 6.68
N ARG A 204 10.48 5.47 7.89
CA ARG A 204 10.05 6.55 8.76
C ARG A 204 10.98 7.73 8.55
N ARG A 205 10.41 8.88 8.19
CA ARG A 205 11.11 10.16 8.17
C ARG A 205 11.15 10.70 9.59
N ARG A 206 12.33 11.07 10.04
CA ARG A 206 12.56 11.77 11.30
C ARG A 206 13.19 13.12 10.98
N VAL A 207 12.74 14.15 11.63
CA VAL A 207 13.34 15.47 11.53
C VAL A 207 14.42 15.53 12.61
N GLY A 208 15.66 15.67 12.18
CA GLY A 208 16.81 15.94 13.08
C GLY A 208 17.21 17.41 12.97
N VAL A 209 17.63 17.98 14.06
CA VAL A 209 18.30 19.29 14.08
C VAL A 209 19.78 19.03 14.31
N ASP A 210 20.59 19.45 13.37
CA ASP A 210 22.04 19.41 13.54
C ASP A 210 22.42 20.49 14.54
N GLU A 211 22.98 20.10 15.69
CA GLU A 211 23.32 21.00 16.77
C GLU A 211 24.43 22.02 16.38
N GLN A 212 25.28 21.65 15.44
CA GLN A 212 26.39 22.49 14.99
C GLN A 212 25.95 23.55 13.95
N THR A 213 25.16 23.11 12.97
CA THR A 213 24.75 23.99 11.87
C THR A 213 23.39 24.62 12.08
N LYS A 214 22.62 24.19 13.10
CA LYS A 214 21.21 24.56 13.34
C LYS A 214 20.30 24.31 12.14
N GLN A 215 20.75 23.48 11.20
CA GLN A 215 19.96 23.11 10.02
C GLN A 215 19.06 21.93 10.33
N ILE A 216 17.87 21.99 9.79
CA ILE A 216 16.90 20.90 9.86
C ILE A 216 17.27 19.88 8.80
N THR A 217 17.62 18.67 9.21
CA THR A 217 17.94 17.56 8.31
C THR A 217 16.88 16.46 8.41
N ASP A 218 16.52 15.91 7.26
CA ASP A 218 15.63 14.76 7.19
C ASP A 218 16.43 13.47 7.34
N LEU A 219 16.19 12.76 8.43
CA LEU A 219 16.75 11.45 8.68
C LEU A 219 15.73 10.38 8.29
N TYR A 220 16.16 9.37 7.56
CA TYR A 220 15.35 8.25 7.13
C TYR A 220 15.77 6.97 7.84
N ALA A 221 14.85 6.36 8.57
CA ALA A 221 15.07 5.10 9.27
C ALA A 221 14.12 4.03 8.76
N MET A 222 14.61 2.81 8.60
CA MET A 222 13.76 1.67 8.26
C MET A 222 12.79 1.39 9.39
N GLY A 223 11.51 1.27 9.05
CA GLY A 223 10.47 0.92 10.00
C GLY A 223 10.65 -0.49 10.60
N LEU A 224 9.85 -0.83 11.58
CA LEU A 224 9.91 -2.12 12.26
C LEU A 224 9.57 -3.27 11.30
N PRO A 225 10.33 -4.40 11.32
CA PRO A 225 10.18 -5.47 10.35
C PRO A 225 8.79 -6.12 10.33
N VAL A 226 8.08 -6.10 11.44
CA VAL A 226 6.75 -6.73 11.57
C VAL A 226 5.63 -5.71 11.40
N LEU A 227 5.69 -4.59 12.11
CA LEU A 227 4.60 -3.62 12.20
C LEU A 227 4.53 -2.69 10.98
N ASP A 228 5.68 -2.29 10.44
CA ASP A 228 5.78 -1.36 9.31
C ASP A 228 5.95 -2.06 7.95
N THR A 229 5.63 -3.36 7.88
CA THR A 229 5.86 -4.15 6.67
C THR A 229 4.54 -4.71 6.14
N LYS A 230 4.24 -4.40 4.89
CA LYS A 230 3.16 -5.03 4.14
C LYS A 230 3.72 -6.20 3.35
N ARG A 231 3.14 -7.39 3.51
CA ARG A 231 3.52 -8.59 2.77
C ARG A 231 2.36 -9.02 1.90
N ILE A 232 2.64 -9.36 0.66
CA ILE A 232 1.64 -9.83 -0.29
C ILE A 232 2.10 -11.12 -0.96
N PHE A 233 1.14 -11.99 -1.25
CA PHE A 233 1.35 -13.18 -2.06
C PHE A 233 1.01 -12.85 -3.51
N SER A 234 1.97 -13.03 -4.42
CA SER A 234 1.90 -12.49 -5.78
C SER A 234 1.12 -13.32 -6.82
N PRO A 235 1.08 -14.68 -6.78
CA PRO A 235 0.49 -15.47 -7.86
C PRO A 235 -0.95 -15.11 -8.25
N PRO A 236 -1.89 -14.86 -7.31
CA PRO A 236 -3.25 -14.51 -7.69
C PRO A 236 -3.38 -13.12 -8.33
N LEU A 237 -2.31 -12.31 -8.29
CA LEU A 237 -2.29 -10.95 -8.82
C LEU A 237 -1.78 -10.89 -10.26
N TRP A 238 -1.05 -11.90 -10.73
CA TRP A 238 -0.46 -11.91 -12.08
C TRP A 238 -1.50 -11.87 -13.20
N LYS A 239 -2.71 -12.33 -12.93
CA LYS A 239 -3.84 -12.28 -13.87
C LYS A 239 -4.45 -10.87 -14.02
N LEU A 240 -4.09 -9.93 -13.14
CA LEU A 240 -4.71 -8.60 -13.11
C LEU A 240 -4.01 -7.59 -14.02
N PHE A 241 -2.81 -7.87 -14.48
CA PHE A 241 -2.04 -6.99 -15.34
C PHE A 241 -1.11 -7.79 -16.26
N ASN A 242 -0.77 -7.22 -17.39
CA ASN A 242 0.20 -7.81 -18.32
C ASN A 242 1.53 -7.05 -18.23
N SER A 243 2.52 -7.63 -17.59
CA SER A 243 3.87 -7.03 -17.47
C SER A 243 4.63 -6.97 -18.80
N TYR A 244 4.16 -7.68 -19.81
CA TYR A 244 4.82 -7.81 -21.12
C TYR A 244 4.06 -7.08 -22.23
N SER A 245 3.03 -6.29 -21.89
CA SER A 245 2.36 -5.45 -22.88
C SER A 245 3.35 -4.41 -23.39
N ARG A 246 3.86 -4.62 -24.59
CA ARG A 246 4.70 -3.66 -25.30
C ARG A 246 3.86 -3.02 -26.41
N LYS A 247 4.11 -1.73 -26.66
CA LYS A 247 3.66 -1.13 -27.91
C LYS A 247 4.39 -1.88 -29.04
N GLU A 248 3.65 -2.44 -29.97
CA GLU A 248 4.25 -3.04 -31.15
C GLU A 248 5.03 -1.96 -31.89
N LEU A 249 6.30 -2.24 -32.13
CA LEU A 249 7.11 -1.38 -32.98
C LEU A 249 6.56 -1.51 -34.39
N PRO A 250 6.40 -0.40 -35.13
CA PRO A 250 6.08 -0.49 -36.56
C PRO A 250 7.13 -1.36 -37.23
N GLN A 251 6.69 -2.31 -38.07
CA GLN A 251 7.59 -3.16 -38.81
C GLN A 251 8.47 -2.26 -39.68
N LYS A 252 9.76 -2.21 -39.35
CA LYS A 252 10.76 -1.59 -40.21
C LYS A 252 11.23 -2.64 -41.20
N GLN A 253 11.12 -2.35 -42.48
CA GLN A 253 11.87 -3.08 -43.49
C GLN A 253 13.35 -2.71 -43.29
N TRP A 254 14.15 -3.70 -42.98
CA TRP A 254 15.60 -3.53 -42.95
C TRP A 254 16.10 -3.40 -44.39
N GLU A 255 16.67 -2.29 -44.74
CA GLU A 255 17.42 -2.16 -45.99
C GLU A 255 18.72 -2.96 -45.81
N GLU A 256 18.95 -3.91 -46.71
CA GLU A 256 20.22 -4.64 -46.78
C GLU A 256 21.29 -3.64 -47.18
N TRP A 257 22.42 -3.67 -46.50
CA TRP A 257 23.59 -2.84 -46.78
C TRP A 257 24.33 -3.38 -47.98
#